data_c5569349956ef91b9555d5f86f9cd5a2
#
_entry.id   c5569349956ef91b9555d5f86f9cd5a2
#
_cell.length_a   1.000
_cell.length_b   1.000
_cell.length_c   1.000
_cell.angle_alpha   90.00
_cell.angle_beta   90.00
_cell.angle_gamma   90.00
#
_symmetry.space_group_name_H-M   'P 1'
#
loop_
_entity.id
_entity.type
_entity.pdbx_description
1 polymer ?
#
loop_
_entity_poly.entity_id
_entity_poly.type
_entity_poly.pdbx_seq_one_letter_code
_entity_poly.pdbx_strand_id
1 'polypeptide(L)'
;MDEINLELADAIELLAPFGAGNPKLTFASRGITLKSIAEVGKTKEHLRLAVEDENGNVQSILWWGGAGEELPETGTQIDIAYSVRASTFRGEKQVNATFEEFRIVESKAIEIKERRLEIRDWRLESGKWKELENVLTWAEGADKAKGKSRYELHPADELVIYTTPASPADLRAVLEIVKPNIVHVIGVSPAKEKTDEFLARLAGMAKFAINNKGGKVSVNELAVATTQRVNAVRVGLEWLSAGGHVTAVPEEDAVLLSAGNGEANQYLQKELFVAVRGILDETTAFRDYFSRADLKQFFSDL
;
A
#
# COMPACT_ATOMS: atom_id res chain seq x y z
N MET A 1 -7.83 12.14 16.48
CA MET A 1 -7.26 13.38 17.09
C MET A 1 -6.84 13.19 18.54
N ASP A 2 -7.38 12.23 19.26
CA ASP A 2 -7.05 11.84 20.63
C ASP A 2 -5.60 11.36 20.83
N GLU A 3 -4.96 10.87 19.79
CA GLU A 3 -3.56 10.45 19.80
C GLU A 3 -2.55 11.62 19.86
N ILE A 4 -2.99 12.87 19.62
CA ILE A 4 -2.12 14.06 19.72
C ILE A 4 -2.00 14.45 21.19
N ASN A 5 -1.11 13.78 21.88
CA ASN A 5 -0.90 13.92 23.33
C ASN A 5 0.60 14.06 23.66
N LEU A 6 0.93 14.25 24.95
CA LEU A 6 2.31 14.40 25.39
C LEU A 6 3.15 13.15 25.18
N GLU A 7 2.55 11.98 25.28
CA GLU A 7 3.24 10.71 25.06
C GLU A 7 3.74 10.59 23.62
N LEU A 8 2.89 10.94 22.63
CA LEU A 8 3.30 11.01 21.24
C LEU A 8 4.42 12.03 21.02
N ALA A 9 4.28 13.25 21.60
CA ALA A 9 5.28 14.30 21.46
C ALA A 9 6.63 13.89 22.05
N ASP A 10 6.64 13.19 23.18
CA ASP A 10 7.85 12.69 23.84
C ASP A 10 8.49 11.56 23.02
N ALA A 11 7.69 10.66 22.44
CA ALA A 11 8.18 9.62 21.56
C ALA A 11 8.85 10.20 20.29
N ILE A 12 8.29 11.29 19.74
CA ILE A 12 8.89 12.00 18.59
C ILE A 12 10.23 12.63 18.99
N GLU A 13 10.34 13.21 20.20
CA GLU A 13 11.59 13.82 20.67
C GLU A 13 12.75 12.82 20.77
N LEU A 14 12.47 11.53 21.01
CA LEU A 14 13.50 10.48 21.01
C LEU A 14 14.15 10.25 19.64
N LEU A 15 13.52 10.71 18.56
CA LEU A 15 14.05 10.61 17.20
C LEU A 15 14.97 11.80 16.84
N ALA A 16 15.09 12.80 17.71
CA ALA A 16 15.96 13.95 17.49
C ALA A 16 17.47 13.55 17.54
N PRO A 17 18.37 14.33 16.89
CA PRO A 17 18.13 15.64 16.27
C PRO A 17 17.56 15.55 14.86
N PHE A 18 16.63 16.43 14.52
CA PHE A 18 16.08 16.57 13.17
C PHE A 18 16.94 17.49 12.32
N GLY A 19 17.06 17.20 11.03
CA GLY A 19 17.86 17.95 10.08
C GLY A 19 17.81 17.36 8.66
N ALA A 20 18.77 17.70 7.81
CA ALA A 20 18.79 17.30 6.39
C ALA A 20 18.77 15.78 6.17
N GLY A 21 19.40 14.99 7.06
CA GLY A 21 19.41 13.52 7.00
C GLY A 21 18.32 12.84 7.85
N ASN A 22 17.59 13.62 8.67
CA ASN A 22 16.53 13.12 9.53
C ASN A 22 15.43 14.20 9.62
N PRO A 23 14.52 14.31 8.63
CA PRO A 23 13.49 15.33 8.59
C PRO A 23 12.49 15.17 9.74
N LYS A 24 11.83 16.27 10.12
CA LYS A 24 10.73 16.22 11.09
C LYS A 24 9.62 15.33 10.55
N LEU A 25 8.93 14.67 11.48
CA LEU A 25 7.75 13.88 11.14
C LEU A 25 6.57 14.80 10.84
N THR A 26 5.95 14.57 9.69
CA THR A 26 4.67 15.18 9.30
C THR A 26 3.59 14.13 9.43
N PHE A 27 2.55 14.46 10.17
CA PHE A 27 1.35 13.64 10.36
C PHE A 27 0.25 14.13 9.44
N ALA A 28 -0.65 13.24 9.04
CA ALA A 28 -1.83 13.59 8.26
C ALA A 28 -3.08 13.01 8.90
N SER A 29 -4.07 13.86 9.13
CA SER A 29 -5.44 13.44 9.50
C SER A 29 -6.38 13.71 8.35
N ARG A 30 -7.23 12.73 8.05
CA ARG A 30 -8.13 12.78 6.89
C ARG A 30 -9.57 12.97 7.31
N GLY A 31 -10.35 13.67 6.47
CA GLY A 31 -11.78 13.82 6.62
C GLY A 31 -12.19 14.52 7.92
N ILE A 32 -11.34 15.35 8.49
CA ILE A 32 -11.64 16.10 9.72
C ILE A 32 -12.44 17.36 9.41
N THR A 33 -13.27 17.78 10.34
CA THR A 33 -14.11 18.98 10.20
C THR A 33 -13.42 20.21 10.77
N LEU A 34 -13.33 21.28 9.98
CA LEU A 34 -12.84 22.57 10.45
C LEU A 34 -13.94 23.27 11.30
N LYS A 35 -13.78 23.31 12.60
CA LYS A 35 -14.80 23.85 13.53
C LYS A 35 -14.72 25.36 13.69
N SER A 36 -13.50 25.89 13.83
CA SER A 36 -13.32 27.33 13.99
C SER A 36 -11.92 27.77 13.56
N ILE A 37 -11.81 29.05 13.22
CA ILE A 37 -10.59 29.73 12.86
C ILE A 37 -10.48 30.96 13.75
N ALA A 38 -9.33 31.17 14.39
CA ALA A 38 -9.08 32.35 15.21
C ALA A 38 -7.71 32.94 14.90
N GLU A 39 -7.67 34.26 14.68
CA GLU A 39 -6.42 35.00 14.59
C GLU A 39 -5.74 35.03 15.97
N VAL A 40 -4.43 34.77 16.02
CA VAL A 40 -3.64 34.77 17.24
C VAL A 40 -2.32 35.50 17.04
N GLY A 41 -1.69 35.88 18.17
CA GLY A 41 -0.49 36.67 18.18
C GLY A 41 -0.77 38.20 18.38
N LYS A 42 0.28 38.96 18.71
CA LYS A 42 0.15 40.41 18.95
C LYS A 42 -0.23 41.18 17.68
N THR A 43 0.27 40.72 16.53
CA THR A 43 0.04 41.29 15.20
C THR A 43 -1.07 40.60 14.43
N LYS A 44 -1.70 39.54 15.02
CA LYS A 44 -2.77 38.73 14.43
C LYS A 44 -2.38 38.09 13.10
N GLU A 45 -1.11 37.81 12.90
CA GLU A 45 -0.55 37.22 11.69
C GLU A 45 -0.59 35.69 11.64
N HIS A 46 -1.00 35.05 12.74
CA HIS A 46 -1.08 33.58 12.83
C HIS A 46 -2.53 33.15 13.01
N LEU A 47 -2.83 31.93 12.62
CA LEU A 47 -4.14 31.33 12.79
C LEU A 47 -4.10 30.15 13.75
N ARG A 48 -5.16 30.00 14.53
CA ARG A 48 -5.44 28.81 15.30
C ARG A 48 -6.66 28.12 14.72
N LEU A 49 -6.49 26.94 14.22
CA LEU A 49 -7.53 26.11 13.64
C LEU A 49 -8.00 25.12 14.71
N ALA A 50 -9.30 25.08 15.00
CA ALA A 50 -9.90 24.00 15.77
C ALA A 50 -10.48 23.00 14.80
N VAL A 51 -10.03 21.76 14.86
CA VAL A 51 -10.47 20.67 13.99
C VAL A 51 -11.01 19.51 14.81
N GLU A 52 -12.03 18.83 14.28
CA GLU A 52 -12.75 17.76 14.97
C GLU A 52 -12.72 16.49 14.11
N ASP A 53 -12.43 15.35 14.72
CA ASP A 53 -12.52 14.05 14.05
C ASP A 53 -13.94 13.46 14.11
N GLU A 54 -14.15 12.31 13.46
CA GLU A 54 -15.43 11.60 13.41
C GLU A 54 -15.94 11.15 14.80
N ASN A 55 -15.05 11.03 15.78
CA ASN A 55 -15.39 10.64 17.15
C ASN A 55 -15.71 11.86 18.05
N GLY A 56 -15.65 13.07 17.51
CA GLY A 56 -15.91 14.31 18.24
C GLY A 56 -14.70 14.82 19.04
N ASN A 57 -13.50 14.27 18.84
CA ASN A 57 -12.30 14.80 19.49
C ASN A 57 -11.85 16.07 18.76
N VAL A 58 -11.72 17.15 19.55
CA VAL A 58 -11.30 18.46 19.02
C VAL A 58 -9.84 18.70 19.34
N GLN A 59 -9.08 19.12 18.32
CA GLN A 59 -7.67 19.46 18.45
C GLN A 59 -7.38 20.85 17.90
N SER A 60 -6.44 21.55 18.53
CA SER A 60 -5.99 22.89 18.13
C SER A 60 -4.69 22.77 17.33
N ILE A 61 -4.68 23.31 16.11
CA ILE A 61 -3.51 23.33 15.22
C ILE A 61 -3.13 24.79 14.95
N LEU A 62 -1.87 25.15 15.16
CA LEU A 62 -1.37 26.50 14.98
C LEU A 62 -0.76 26.65 13.57
N TRP A 63 -1.22 27.63 12.83
CA TRP A 63 -0.69 28.01 11.52
C TRP A 63 0.10 29.32 11.61
N TRP A 64 1.39 29.20 11.55
CA TRP A 64 2.28 30.36 11.59
C TRP A 64 2.23 31.14 10.27
N GLY A 65 1.92 32.45 10.35
CA GLY A 65 1.83 33.32 9.17
C GLY A 65 0.59 33.09 8.29
N GLY A 66 -0.39 32.29 8.75
CA GLY A 66 -1.55 31.92 7.94
C GLY A 66 -2.63 33.00 7.80
N ALA A 67 -2.50 34.14 8.49
CA ALA A 67 -3.48 35.23 8.34
C ALA A 67 -3.40 35.85 6.93
N GLY A 68 -4.52 35.90 6.24
CA GLY A 68 -4.58 36.38 4.84
C GLY A 68 -4.55 35.28 3.78
N GLU A 69 -4.32 34.03 4.17
CA GLU A 69 -4.43 32.88 3.25
C GLU A 69 -5.91 32.49 3.04
N GLU A 70 -6.20 31.91 1.87
CA GLU A 70 -7.52 31.40 1.57
C GLU A 70 -7.80 30.14 2.37
N LEU A 71 -8.83 30.18 3.18
CA LEU A 71 -9.27 29.08 4.04
C LEU A 71 -10.67 28.60 3.65
N PRO A 72 -10.95 27.30 3.80
CA PRO A 72 -12.30 26.80 3.64
C PRO A 72 -13.22 27.35 4.74
N GLU A 73 -14.50 27.39 4.45
CA GLU A 73 -15.52 27.77 5.45
C GLU A 73 -15.54 26.79 6.63
N THR A 74 -15.90 27.28 7.80
CA THR A 74 -16.12 26.42 8.97
C THR A 74 -17.23 25.41 8.70
N GLY A 75 -17.03 24.17 9.09
CA GLY A 75 -17.90 23.04 8.75
C GLY A 75 -17.41 22.22 7.54
N THR A 76 -16.43 22.73 6.79
CA THR A 76 -15.84 21.98 5.66
C THR A 76 -15.01 20.82 6.17
N GLN A 77 -15.10 19.67 5.50
CA GLN A 77 -14.21 18.54 5.71
C GLN A 77 -12.89 18.76 4.95
N ILE A 78 -11.79 18.57 5.66
CA ILE A 78 -10.44 18.72 5.12
C ILE A 78 -9.55 17.54 5.51
N ASP A 79 -8.59 17.24 4.68
CA ASP A 79 -7.39 16.50 5.10
C ASP A 79 -6.34 17.52 5.49
N ILE A 80 -5.67 17.33 6.61
CA ILE A 80 -4.67 18.27 7.13
C ILE A 80 -3.36 17.57 7.46
N ALA A 81 -2.27 18.20 7.07
CA ALA A 81 -0.92 17.79 7.44
C ALA A 81 -0.37 18.73 8.53
N TYR A 82 0.28 18.16 9.52
CA TYR A 82 0.81 18.90 10.67
C TYR A 82 2.01 18.18 11.28
N SER A 83 2.86 18.95 11.98
CA SER A 83 3.90 18.41 12.85
C SER A 83 3.50 18.54 14.33
N VAL A 84 3.98 17.62 15.16
CA VAL A 84 3.69 17.58 16.61
C VAL A 84 4.99 17.72 17.38
N ARG A 85 4.98 18.55 18.42
CA ARG A 85 6.10 18.70 19.36
C ARG A 85 5.63 19.02 20.76
N ALA A 86 6.43 18.69 21.75
CA ALA A 86 6.28 19.23 23.10
C ALA A 86 6.87 20.65 23.21
N SER A 87 6.24 21.50 23.99
CA SER A 87 6.80 22.78 24.37
C SER A 87 6.46 23.08 25.85
N THR A 88 7.26 23.92 26.49
CA THR A 88 6.99 24.37 27.86
C THR A 88 6.48 25.81 27.85
N PHE A 89 5.25 26.00 28.31
CA PHE A 89 4.66 27.32 28.45
C PHE A 89 4.25 27.54 29.89
N ARG A 90 4.76 28.62 30.50
CA ARG A 90 4.54 28.98 31.93
C ARG A 90 4.91 27.86 32.92
N GLY A 91 5.90 27.01 32.54
CA GLY A 91 6.36 25.89 33.39
C GLY A 91 5.59 24.57 33.17
N GLU A 92 4.54 24.57 32.38
CA GLU A 92 3.78 23.37 32.04
C GLU A 92 4.17 22.86 30.66
N LYS A 93 4.38 21.55 30.51
CA LYS A 93 4.66 20.89 29.26
C LYS A 93 3.34 20.70 28.48
N GLN A 94 3.29 21.19 27.29
CA GLN A 94 2.10 21.16 26.39
C GLN A 94 2.44 20.59 25.05
N VAL A 95 1.47 19.94 24.41
CA VAL A 95 1.56 19.47 23.04
C VAL A 95 1.15 20.60 22.10
N ASN A 96 1.96 20.83 21.08
CA ASN A 96 1.64 21.76 20.01
C ASN A 96 1.62 21.03 18.66
N ALA A 97 0.49 21.10 17.99
CA ALA A 97 0.36 20.74 16.60
C ALA A 97 0.55 22.00 15.73
N THR A 98 1.47 21.93 14.77
CA THR A 98 1.78 23.03 13.85
C THR A 98 1.35 22.63 12.45
N PHE A 99 0.56 23.47 11.83
CA PHE A 99 0.06 23.30 10.46
C PHE A 99 1.18 23.27 9.43
N GLU A 100 1.03 22.44 8.41
CA GLU A 100 1.92 22.39 7.25
C GLU A 100 1.13 22.56 5.95
N GLU A 101 0.04 21.81 5.74
CA GLU A 101 -0.75 21.85 4.51
C GLU A 101 -2.19 21.36 4.78
N PHE A 102 -3.14 21.76 3.94
CA PHE A 102 -4.47 21.14 3.90
C PHE A 102 -4.94 20.94 2.46
N ARG A 103 -5.90 20.06 2.29
CA ARG A 103 -6.72 19.97 1.08
C ARG A 103 -8.18 19.85 1.47
N ILE A 104 -9.05 20.52 0.72
CA ILE A 104 -10.48 20.36 0.90
C ILE A 104 -10.84 18.95 0.41
N VAL A 105 -11.53 18.21 1.27
CA VAL A 105 -12.21 16.99 0.83
C VAL A 105 -13.44 17.47 0.07
N GLU A 106 -13.36 17.50 -1.26
CA GLU A 106 -14.55 17.72 -2.07
C GLU A 106 -15.54 16.63 -1.66
N SER A 107 -16.52 17.00 -0.84
CA SER A 107 -17.71 16.19 -0.72
C SER A 107 -18.42 16.32 -2.07
N LYS A 108 -18.04 15.50 -3.04
CA LYS A 108 -19.01 15.14 -4.05
C LYS A 108 -20.19 14.70 -3.23
N ALA A 109 -21.33 15.41 -3.35
CA ALA A 109 -22.61 14.87 -2.95
C ALA A 109 -22.70 13.53 -3.68
N ILE A 110 -22.23 12.50 -3.03
CA ILE A 110 -22.31 11.13 -3.49
C ILE A 110 -23.80 10.87 -3.38
N GLU A 111 -24.50 10.84 -4.51
CA GLU A 111 -25.62 9.92 -4.57
C GLU A 111 -25.05 8.59 -4.07
N ILE A 112 -25.29 8.30 -2.80
CA ILE A 112 -25.00 7.02 -2.19
C ILE A 112 -26.03 6.05 -2.78
N LYS A 113 -25.85 5.69 -4.04
CA LYS A 113 -26.05 4.32 -4.41
C LYS A 113 -24.96 3.58 -3.68
N GLU A 114 -25.27 3.06 -2.48
CA GLU A 114 -24.48 2.03 -1.86
C GLU A 114 -24.27 0.96 -2.92
N ARG A 115 -23.13 1.01 -3.57
CA ARG A 115 -22.71 -0.02 -4.51
C ARG A 115 -22.32 -1.19 -3.65
N ARG A 116 -23.34 -1.93 -3.17
CA ARG A 116 -23.09 -3.16 -2.41
C ARG A 116 -22.44 -4.14 -3.37
N LEU A 117 -21.13 -4.31 -3.19
CA LEU A 117 -20.38 -5.34 -3.87
C LEU A 117 -20.99 -6.69 -3.50
N GLU A 118 -21.58 -7.39 -4.48
CA GLU A 118 -22.10 -8.74 -4.28
C GLU A 118 -20.94 -9.73 -4.33
N ILE A 119 -20.74 -10.50 -3.24
CA ILE A 119 -19.67 -11.49 -3.15
C ILE A 119 -20.29 -12.89 -3.28
N ARG A 120 -19.83 -13.65 -4.26
CA ARG A 120 -20.21 -15.05 -4.49
C ARG A 120 -19.02 -15.96 -4.19
N ASP A 121 -19.14 -16.76 -3.13
CA ASP A 121 -18.08 -17.65 -2.68
C ASP A 121 -18.21 -19.04 -3.34
N TRP A 122 -17.22 -19.36 -4.20
CA TRP A 122 -17.15 -20.64 -4.89
C TRP A 122 -15.97 -21.49 -4.43
N ARG A 123 -15.28 -21.10 -3.35
CA ARG A 123 -14.07 -21.79 -2.87
C ARG A 123 -14.30 -23.26 -2.53
N LEU A 124 -15.51 -23.64 -2.11
CA LEU A 124 -15.88 -25.00 -1.75
C LEU A 124 -16.64 -25.75 -2.86
N GLU A 125 -16.99 -25.08 -3.95
CA GLU A 125 -17.80 -25.64 -5.02
C GLU A 125 -16.94 -25.97 -6.25
N SER A 126 -16.23 -27.11 -6.22
CA SER A 126 -15.41 -27.55 -7.35
C SER A 126 -16.24 -27.83 -8.61
N GLY A 127 -15.99 -27.08 -9.69
CA GLY A 127 -16.50 -27.36 -11.02
C GLY A 127 -17.65 -26.50 -11.53
N LYS A 128 -18.43 -25.84 -10.68
CA LYS A 128 -19.55 -24.97 -11.11
C LYS A 128 -19.09 -23.65 -11.76
N TRP A 129 -17.88 -23.19 -11.47
CA TRP A 129 -17.33 -21.97 -12.05
C TRP A 129 -17.18 -22.00 -13.59
N LYS A 130 -17.30 -23.18 -14.24
CA LYS A 130 -17.31 -23.31 -15.70
C LYS A 130 -18.48 -22.57 -16.36
N GLU A 131 -19.51 -22.25 -15.60
CA GLU A 131 -20.64 -21.44 -16.07
C GLU A 131 -20.29 -19.96 -16.22
N LEU A 132 -19.09 -19.53 -15.75
CA LEU A 132 -18.58 -18.16 -15.81
C LEU A 132 -17.63 -17.91 -17.00
N GLU A 133 -17.75 -18.65 -18.09
CA GLU A 133 -16.80 -18.64 -19.22
C GLU A 133 -16.61 -17.26 -19.89
N ASN A 134 -17.59 -16.35 -19.76
CA ASN A 134 -17.53 -15.02 -20.37
C ASN A 134 -17.28 -13.88 -19.36
N VAL A 135 -16.95 -14.20 -18.11
CA VAL A 135 -16.71 -13.21 -17.06
C VAL A 135 -15.22 -12.88 -17.03
N LEU A 136 -14.89 -11.58 -16.82
CA LEU A 136 -13.50 -11.16 -16.65
C LEU A 136 -12.87 -11.94 -15.51
N THR A 137 -11.84 -12.73 -15.82
CA THR A 137 -11.20 -13.62 -14.85
C THR A 137 -9.77 -13.16 -14.56
N TRP A 138 -9.46 -12.97 -13.29
CA TRP A 138 -8.10 -12.75 -12.80
C TRP A 138 -7.44 -14.09 -12.47
N ALA A 139 -6.45 -14.48 -13.27
CA ALA A 139 -5.70 -15.71 -13.08
C ALA A 139 -4.21 -15.50 -13.38
N GLU A 140 -3.35 -16.03 -12.52
CA GLU A 140 -1.90 -15.83 -12.58
C GLU A 140 -1.13 -17.14 -12.39
N GLY A 141 0.18 -17.11 -12.70
CA GLY A 141 1.09 -18.21 -12.52
C GLY A 141 0.77 -19.41 -13.42
N ALA A 142 0.61 -20.58 -12.81
CA ALA A 142 0.28 -21.83 -13.52
C ALA A 142 -1.11 -21.77 -14.16
N ASP A 143 -2.02 -20.98 -13.61
CA ASP A 143 -3.40 -20.84 -14.08
C ASP A 143 -3.63 -19.71 -15.09
N LYS A 144 -2.57 -19.03 -15.55
CA LYS A 144 -2.64 -17.87 -16.46
C LYS A 144 -3.48 -18.09 -17.72
N ALA A 145 -3.62 -19.34 -18.17
CA ALA A 145 -4.44 -19.68 -19.32
C ALA A 145 -5.95 -19.56 -19.07
N LYS A 146 -6.37 -19.40 -17.82
CA LYS A 146 -7.79 -19.30 -17.42
C LYS A 146 -8.30 -17.86 -17.35
N GLY A 147 -7.42 -16.87 -17.46
CA GLY A 147 -7.81 -15.47 -17.36
C GLY A 147 -6.70 -14.50 -17.71
N LYS A 148 -6.82 -13.29 -17.20
CA LYS A 148 -5.88 -12.19 -17.38
C LYS A 148 -5.08 -11.98 -16.10
N SER A 149 -3.87 -11.46 -16.23
CA SER A 149 -3.06 -11.01 -15.12
C SER A 149 -3.62 -9.71 -14.51
N ARG A 150 -3.23 -9.36 -13.27
CA ARG A 150 -3.62 -8.12 -12.58
C ARG A 150 -3.35 -6.84 -13.39
N TYR A 151 -2.40 -6.87 -14.32
CA TYR A 151 -2.03 -5.73 -15.17
C TYR A 151 -2.77 -5.66 -16.51
N GLU A 152 -3.57 -6.68 -16.83
CA GLU A 152 -4.36 -6.75 -18.08
C GLU A 152 -5.85 -6.60 -17.83
N LEU A 153 -6.25 -6.42 -16.56
CA LEU A 153 -7.63 -6.22 -16.18
C LEU A 153 -8.12 -4.83 -16.60
N HIS A 154 -9.42 -4.71 -16.78
CA HIS A 154 -10.11 -3.50 -17.19
C HIS A 154 -11.46 -3.41 -16.48
N PRO A 155 -12.16 -2.26 -16.51
CA PRO A 155 -13.49 -2.13 -15.92
C PRO A 155 -14.46 -3.18 -16.46
N ALA A 156 -15.20 -3.85 -15.54
CA ALA A 156 -16.19 -4.88 -15.86
C ALA A 156 -17.20 -5.02 -14.71
N ASP A 157 -18.44 -5.39 -15.04
CA ASP A 157 -19.50 -5.56 -14.05
C ASP A 157 -19.30 -6.78 -13.15
N GLU A 158 -18.67 -7.82 -13.66
CA GLU A 158 -18.38 -9.05 -12.92
C GLU A 158 -16.89 -9.39 -13.00
N LEU A 159 -16.33 -9.82 -11.89
CA LEU A 159 -14.95 -10.27 -11.76
C LEU A 159 -14.86 -11.64 -11.13
N VAL A 160 -14.15 -12.56 -11.77
CA VAL A 160 -13.75 -13.83 -11.16
C VAL A 160 -12.33 -13.70 -10.59
N ILE A 161 -12.18 -13.87 -9.29
CA ILE A 161 -10.88 -14.03 -8.63
C ILE A 161 -10.56 -15.53 -8.63
N TYR A 162 -9.84 -15.97 -9.68
CA TYR A 162 -9.47 -17.39 -9.84
C TYR A 162 -8.28 -17.74 -8.95
N THR A 163 -7.17 -17.02 -9.09
CA THR A 163 -5.96 -17.21 -8.26
C THR A 163 -6.04 -16.35 -7.01
N THR A 164 -5.79 -16.94 -5.84
CA THR A 164 -5.75 -16.19 -4.59
C THR A 164 -4.71 -15.06 -4.66
N PRO A 165 -5.08 -13.80 -4.36
CA PRO A 165 -4.17 -12.67 -4.41
C PRO A 165 -2.92 -12.86 -3.55
N ALA A 166 -1.84 -12.14 -3.86
CA ALA A 166 -0.61 -12.18 -3.08
C ALA A 166 -0.67 -11.28 -1.84
N SER A 167 -1.55 -10.26 -1.84
CA SER A 167 -1.73 -9.34 -0.72
C SER A 167 -3.10 -8.63 -0.75
N PRO A 168 -3.54 -8.04 0.38
CA PRO A 168 -4.70 -7.15 0.39
C PRO A 168 -4.54 -5.96 -0.56
N ALA A 169 -3.32 -5.43 -0.68
CA ALA A 169 -3.02 -4.30 -1.57
C ALA A 169 -3.23 -4.66 -3.06
N ASP A 170 -2.78 -5.86 -3.48
CA ASP A 170 -3.02 -6.34 -4.85
C ASP A 170 -4.53 -6.50 -5.12
N LEU A 171 -5.28 -7.00 -4.14
CA LEU A 171 -6.73 -7.17 -4.28
C LEU A 171 -7.43 -5.81 -4.39
N ARG A 172 -7.09 -4.84 -3.52
CA ARG A 172 -7.64 -3.47 -3.60
C ARG A 172 -7.35 -2.84 -4.96
N ALA A 173 -6.11 -2.90 -5.42
CA ALA A 173 -5.73 -2.34 -6.72
C ALA A 173 -6.54 -2.93 -7.87
N VAL A 174 -6.79 -4.24 -7.86
CA VAL A 174 -7.62 -4.91 -8.85
C VAL A 174 -9.08 -4.46 -8.77
N LEU A 175 -9.65 -4.34 -7.57
CA LEU A 175 -11.03 -3.87 -7.39
C LEU A 175 -11.19 -2.40 -7.82
N GLU A 176 -10.19 -1.56 -7.59
CA GLU A 176 -10.17 -0.17 -8.05
C GLU A 176 -10.10 -0.04 -9.58
N ILE A 177 -9.39 -0.94 -10.25
CA ILE A 177 -9.29 -0.99 -11.72
C ILE A 177 -10.59 -1.51 -12.32
N VAL A 178 -11.08 -2.66 -11.83
CA VAL A 178 -12.22 -3.35 -12.44
C VAL A 178 -13.54 -2.71 -12.05
N LYS A 179 -13.67 -2.24 -10.80
CA LYS A 179 -14.90 -1.67 -10.22
C LYS A 179 -16.13 -2.57 -10.42
N PRO A 180 -16.04 -3.86 -10.06
CA PRO A 180 -17.12 -4.80 -10.32
C PRO A 180 -18.33 -4.54 -9.42
N ASN A 181 -19.52 -4.95 -9.87
CA ASN A 181 -20.72 -5.06 -9.05
C ASN A 181 -20.82 -6.42 -8.37
N ILE A 182 -20.26 -7.45 -9.01
CA ILE A 182 -20.26 -8.84 -8.52
C ILE A 182 -18.83 -9.40 -8.57
N VAL A 183 -18.38 -9.99 -7.45
CA VAL A 183 -17.11 -10.70 -7.38
C VAL A 183 -17.36 -12.18 -7.10
N HIS A 184 -16.88 -13.04 -7.97
CA HIS A 184 -16.88 -14.49 -7.83
C HIS A 184 -15.52 -14.93 -7.31
N VAL A 185 -15.45 -15.54 -6.13
CA VAL A 185 -14.18 -15.98 -5.54
C VAL A 185 -14.05 -17.50 -5.67
N ILE A 186 -13.17 -17.94 -6.56
CA ILE A 186 -12.75 -19.34 -6.68
C ILE A 186 -11.57 -19.60 -5.75
N GLY A 187 -10.62 -18.67 -5.68
CA GLY A 187 -9.59 -18.64 -4.67
C GLY A 187 -8.62 -19.82 -4.71
N VAL A 188 -8.22 -20.28 -5.90
CA VAL A 188 -7.20 -21.32 -6.03
C VAL A 188 -5.87 -20.78 -5.50
N SER A 189 -5.40 -21.35 -4.40
CA SER A 189 -4.12 -20.96 -3.82
C SER A 189 -2.97 -21.59 -4.61
N PRO A 190 -1.97 -20.79 -5.05
CA PRO A 190 -0.74 -21.33 -5.60
C PRO A 190 -0.05 -22.25 -4.60
N ALA A 191 0.71 -23.23 -5.10
CA ALA A 191 1.49 -24.11 -4.25
C ALA A 191 2.39 -23.32 -3.29
N LYS A 192 2.45 -23.74 -2.04
CA LYS A 192 3.38 -23.14 -1.07
C LYS A 192 4.81 -23.42 -1.53
N GLU A 193 5.59 -22.37 -1.62
CA GLU A 193 6.95 -22.40 -2.13
C GLU A 193 7.90 -21.91 -1.04
N LYS A 194 8.99 -22.65 -0.81
CA LYS A 194 10.04 -22.22 0.10
C LYS A 194 10.88 -21.12 -0.54
N THR A 195 11.56 -20.33 0.29
CA THR A 195 12.41 -19.23 -0.17
C THR A 195 13.45 -19.66 -1.19
N ASP A 196 14.11 -20.79 -0.95
CA ASP A 196 15.11 -21.33 -1.87
C ASP A 196 14.50 -21.73 -3.23
N GLU A 197 13.31 -22.32 -3.21
CA GLU A 197 12.59 -22.73 -4.42
C GLU A 197 12.16 -21.51 -5.23
N PHE A 198 11.64 -20.46 -4.56
CA PHE A 198 11.30 -19.18 -5.19
C PHE A 198 12.53 -18.53 -5.84
N LEU A 199 13.64 -18.43 -5.11
CA LEU A 199 14.88 -17.83 -5.61
C LEU A 199 15.48 -18.63 -6.76
N ALA A 200 15.43 -19.95 -6.70
CA ALA A 200 15.87 -20.81 -7.80
C ALA A 200 15.01 -20.63 -9.05
N ARG A 201 13.69 -20.55 -8.88
CA ARG A 201 12.75 -20.26 -9.98
C ARG A 201 12.99 -18.88 -10.59
N LEU A 202 13.18 -17.86 -9.76
CA LEU A 202 13.50 -16.50 -10.20
C LEU A 202 14.83 -16.46 -10.97
N ALA A 203 15.86 -17.17 -10.48
CA ALA A 203 17.14 -17.32 -11.19
C ALA A 203 16.97 -17.98 -12.56
N GLY A 204 16.12 -19.01 -12.67
CA GLY A 204 15.75 -19.65 -13.93
C GLY A 204 15.11 -18.67 -14.92
N MET A 205 14.17 -17.83 -14.43
CA MET A 205 13.51 -16.80 -15.25
C MET A 205 14.51 -15.72 -15.68
N ALA A 206 15.40 -15.27 -14.79
CA ALA A 206 16.47 -14.33 -15.12
C ALA A 206 17.41 -14.87 -16.18
N LYS A 207 17.86 -16.13 -16.04
CA LYS A 207 18.67 -16.82 -17.02
C LYS A 207 17.99 -16.94 -18.38
N PHE A 208 16.68 -17.26 -18.39
CA PHE A 208 15.91 -17.32 -19.62
C PHE A 208 15.84 -15.93 -20.29
N ALA A 209 15.59 -14.88 -19.54
CA ALA A 209 15.54 -13.52 -20.06
C ALA A 209 16.88 -13.08 -20.66
N ILE A 210 17.99 -13.35 -20.00
CA ILE A 210 19.34 -13.06 -20.49
C ILE A 210 19.59 -13.78 -21.82
N ASN A 211 19.29 -15.06 -21.87
CA ASN A 211 19.63 -15.89 -23.03
C ASN A 211 18.69 -15.70 -24.24
N ASN A 212 17.42 -15.32 -24.01
CA ASN A 212 16.40 -15.35 -25.05
C ASN A 212 15.70 -13.99 -25.30
N LYS A 213 15.83 -13.02 -24.38
CA LYS A 213 15.14 -11.71 -24.46
C LYS A 213 16.12 -10.52 -24.37
N GLY A 214 17.41 -10.74 -24.60
CA GLY A 214 18.43 -9.68 -24.45
C GLY A 214 18.54 -9.12 -23.03
N GLY A 215 18.08 -9.86 -22.02
CA GLY A 215 18.14 -9.48 -20.62
C GLY A 215 17.01 -8.57 -20.14
N LYS A 216 16.19 -8.00 -21.03
CA LYS A 216 15.11 -7.10 -20.61
C LYS A 216 13.93 -7.89 -20.05
N VAL A 217 13.49 -7.52 -18.84
CA VAL A 217 12.38 -8.19 -18.15
C VAL A 217 11.56 -7.19 -17.33
N SER A 218 10.23 -7.31 -17.36
CA SER A 218 9.34 -6.57 -16.47
C SER A 218 9.28 -7.25 -15.10
N VAL A 219 9.49 -6.49 -14.03
CA VAL A 219 9.31 -6.98 -12.65
C VAL A 219 7.85 -7.39 -12.41
N ASN A 220 6.90 -6.68 -13.05
CA ASN A 220 5.48 -6.99 -12.99
C ASN A 220 5.17 -8.34 -13.65
N GLU A 221 5.76 -8.64 -14.82
CA GLU A 221 5.60 -9.95 -15.47
C GLU A 221 6.17 -11.08 -14.59
N LEU A 222 7.31 -10.86 -13.95
CA LEU A 222 7.89 -11.83 -13.02
C LEU A 222 6.98 -12.04 -11.80
N ALA A 223 6.40 -10.97 -11.25
CA ALA A 223 5.47 -11.05 -10.13
C ALA A 223 4.22 -11.87 -10.47
N VAL A 224 3.64 -11.65 -11.65
CA VAL A 224 2.52 -12.43 -12.18
C VAL A 224 2.90 -13.90 -12.38
N ALA A 225 4.04 -14.16 -13.03
CA ALA A 225 4.50 -15.51 -13.31
C ALA A 225 4.81 -16.31 -12.03
N THR A 226 5.31 -15.63 -10.99
CA THR A 226 5.56 -16.22 -9.68
C THR A 226 4.35 -16.18 -8.75
N THR A 227 3.30 -15.49 -9.11
CA THR A 227 2.13 -15.20 -8.24
C THR A 227 2.52 -14.51 -6.94
N GLN A 228 3.58 -13.73 -6.95
CA GLN A 228 4.11 -13.04 -5.78
C GLN A 228 3.89 -11.52 -5.87
N ARG A 229 4.19 -10.84 -4.77
CA ARG A 229 4.25 -9.38 -4.74
C ARG A 229 5.43 -8.88 -5.57
N VAL A 230 5.29 -7.72 -6.19
CA VAL A 230 6.39 -7.05 -6.92
C VAL A 230 7.63 -6.88 -6.04
N ASN A 231 7.43 -6.57 -4.76
CA ASN A 231 8.53 -6.39 -3.81
C ASN A 231 9.33 -7.70 -3.59
N ALA A 232 8.67 -8.87 -3.52
CA ALA A 232 9.37 -10.15 -3.41
C ALA A 232 10.31 -10.40 -4.61
N VAL A 233 9.84 -10.06 -5.81
CA VAL A 233 10.64 -10.19 -7.03
C VAL A 233 11.82 -9.21 -7.02
N ARG A 234 11.61 -7.95 -6.63
CA ARG A 234 12.69 -6.95 -6.56
C ARG A 234 13.79 -7.38 -5.61
N VAL A 235 13.42 -7.72 -4.36
CA VAL A 235 14.39 -8.18 -3.36
C VAL A 235 15.06 -9.50 -3.78
N GLY A 236 14.32 -10.39 -4.47
CA GLY A 236 14.88 -11.60 -5.04
C GLY A 236 15.92 -11.35 -6.14
N LEU A 237 15.70 -10.37 -7.03
CA LEU A 237 16.67 -9.95 -8.04
C LEU A 237 17.92 -9.31 -7.40
N GLU A 238 17.73 -8.50 -6.36
CA GLU A 238 18.83 -7.95 -5.56
C GLU A 238 19.64 -9.06 -4.87
N TRP A 239 18.98 -10.10 -4.37
CA TRP A 239 19.62 -11.27 -3.81
C TRP A 239 20.48 -12.00 -4.84
N LEU A 240 19.97 -12.18 -6.07
CA LEU A 240 20.73 -12.77 -7.18
C LEU A 240 21.95 -11.92 -7.55
N SER A 241 21.80 -10.60 -7.52
CA SER A 241 22.89 -9.65 -7.79
C SER A 241 23.93 -9.67 -6.68
N ALA A 242 23.52 -9.69 -5.41
CA ALA A 242 24.41 -9.81 -4.26
C ALA A 242 25.19 -11.12 -4.25
N GLY A 243 24.61 -12.20 -4.82
CA GLY A 243 25.28 -13.49 -5.02
C GLY A 243 26.23 -13.53 -6.22
N GLY A 244 26.37 -12.43 -6.97
CA GLY A 244 27.18 -12.37 -8.19
C GLY A 244 26.63 -13.18 -9.36
N HIS A 245 25.36 -13.62 -9.28
CA HIS A 245 24.73 -14.45 -10.32
C HIS A 245 24.28 -13.64 -11.53
N VAL A 246 23.78 -12.43 -11.28
CA VAL A 246 23.32 -11.48 -12.31
C VAL A 246 23.75 -10.07 -11.95
N THR A 247 23.81 -9.21 -12.96
CA THR A 247 23.81 -7.76 -12.77
C THR A 247 22.44 -7.25 -13.20
N ALA A 248 21.76 -6.47 -12.34
CA ALA A 248 20.44 -5.95 -12.58
C ALA A 248 20.52 -4.41 -12.63
N VAL A 249 20.18 -3.81 -13.77
CA VAL A 249 20.12 -2.35 -13.95
C VAL A 249 18.66 -1.95 -14.10
N PRO A 250 18.12 -1.13 -13.18
CA PRO A 250 16.76 -0.62 -13.30
C PRO A 250 16.58 0.26 -14.54
N GLU A 251 15.48 0.06 -15.27
CA GLU A 251 14.95 0.94 -16.32
C GLU A 251 13.54 1.40 -15.90
N GLU A 252 12.92 2.36 -16.61
CA GLU A 252 11.62 2.95 -16.23
C GLU A 252 10.54 1.90 -15.88
N ASP A 253 10.29 0.93 -16.78
CA ASP A 253 9.26 -0.11 -16.59
C ASP A 253 9.83 -1.53 -16.58
N ALA A 254 11.14 -1.69 -16.56
CA ALA A 254 11.82 -2.96 -16.69
C ALA A 254 13.10 -3.02 -15.86
N VAL A 255 13.74 -4.18 -15.86
CA VAL A 255 15.10 -4.39 -15.37
C VAL A 255 15.89 -5.02 -16.49
N LEU A 256 17.05 -4.46 -16.80
CA LEU A 256 18.01 -5.06 -17.70
C LEU A 256 18.93 -5.99 -16.90
N LEU A 257 18.85 -7.27 -17.20
CA LEU A 257 19.63 -8.31 -16.57
C LEU A 257 20.79 -8.72 -17.49
N SER A 258 21.96 -8.90 -16.92
CA SER A 258 23.11 -9.50 -17.59
C SER A 258 23.77 -10.53 -16.68
N ALA A 259 24.68 -11.32 -17.23
CA ALA A 259 25.46 -12.26 -16.44
C ALA A 259 26.23 -11.50 -15.34
N GLY A 260 26.24 -12.03 -14.13
CA GLY A 260 27.00 -11.47 -13.02
C GLY A 260 28.51 -11.72 -13.18
N ASN A 261 29.29 -11.04 -12.36
CA ASN A 261 30.75 -11.14 -12.33
C ASN A 261 31.29 -12.30 -11.44
N GLY A 262 30.38 -13.03 -10.76
CA GLY A 262 30.74 -14.10 -9.83
C GLY A 262 31.21 -13.62 -8.46
N GLU A 263 31.28 -12.30 -8.21
CA GLU A 263 31.67 -11.75 -6.92
C GLU A 263 30.46 -11.65 -6.00
N ALA A 264 30.47 -12.42 -4.90
CA ALA A 264 29.37 -12.45 -3.96
C ALA A 264 29.62 -11.56 -2.74
N ASN A 265 28.64 -10.72 -2.40
CA ASN A 265 28.53 -10.08 -1.10
C ASN A 265 27.66 -10.96 -0.18
N GLN A 266 28.32 -11.90 0.53
CA GLN A 266 27.64 -12.88 1.38
C GLN A 266 26.84 -12.26 2.53
N TYR A 267 27.26 -11.11 3.06
CA TYR A 267 26.56 -10.41 4.13
C TYR A 267 25.21 -9.87 3.60
N LEU A 268 25.27 -9.09 2.54
CA LEU A 268 24.07 -8.55 1.90
C LEU A 268 23.12 -9.66 1.42
N GLN A 269 23.68 -10.73 0.85
CA GLN A 269 22.90 -11.87 0.38
C GLN A 269 22.12 -12.55 1.52
N LYS A 270 22.70 -12.66 2.72
CA LYS A 270 22.01 -13.20 3.91
C LYS A 270 20.86 -12.29 4.37
N GLU A 271 21.09 -10.98 4.41
CA GLU A 271 20.04 -10.01 4.77
C GLU A 271 18.88 -10.06 3.79
N LEU A 272 19.17 -10.03 2.49
CA LEU A 272 18.15 -10.11 1.44
C LEU A 272 17.39 -11.44 1.47
N PHE A 273 18.05 -12.55 1.79
CA PHE A 273 17.36 -13.84 1.98
C PHE A 273 16.30 -13.77 3.08
N VAL A 274 16.65 -13.16 4.22
CA VAL A 274 15.71 -12.99 5.33
C VAL A 274 14.56 -12.07 4.93
N ALA A 275 14.83 -11.00 4.19
CA ALA A 275 13.81 -10.09 3.67
C ALA A 275 12.86 -10.79 2.69
N VAL A 276 13.37 -11.54 1.71
CA VAL A 276 12.55 -12.34 0.79
C VAL A 276 11.66 -13.30 1.56
N ARG A 277 12.25 -14.05 2.51
CA ARG A 277 11.52 -15.00 3.34
C ARG A 277 10.36 -14.33 4.07
N GLY A 278 10.58 -13.18 4.71
CA GLY A 278 9.54 -12.43 5.40
C GLY A 278 8.36 -12.08 4.47
N ILE A 279 8.66 -11.59 3.25
CA ILE A 279 7.62 -11.24 2.27
C ILE A 279 6.83 -12.48 1.80
N LEU A 280 7.49 -13.61 1.59
CA LEU A 280 6.84 -14.87 1.20
C LEU A 280 5.98 -15.45 2.33
N ASP A 281 6.46 -15.36 3.57
CA ASP A 281 5.74 -15.80 4.76
C ASP A 281 4.46 -14.96 4.95
N GLU A 282 4.54 -13.63 4.79
CA GLU A 282 3.37 -12.74 4.82
C GLU A 282 2.37 -13.07 3.71
N THR A 283 2.83 -13.32 2.48
CA THR A 283 1.97 -13.72 1.36
C THR A 283 1.28 -15.05 1.65
N THR A 284 1.99 -16.00 2.23
CA THR A 284 1.45 -17.31 2.61
C THR A 284 0.40 -17.17 3.71
N ALA A 285 0.71 -16.39 4.75
CA ALA A 285 -0.21 -16.12 5.85
C ALA A 285 -1.51 -15.44 5.36
N PHE A 286 -1.38 -14.47 4.47
CA PHE A 286 -2.52 -13.80 3.85
C PHE A 286 -3.39 -14.78 3.04
N ARG A 287 -2.79 -15.63 2.22
CA ARG A 287 -3.52 -16.65 1.44
C ARG A 287 -4.21 -17.67 2.31
N ASP A 288 -3.56 -18.13 3.37
CA ASP A 288 -4.15 -19.04 4.35
C ASP A 288 -5.32 -18.38 5.08
N TYR A 289 -5.23 -17.08 5.40
CA TYR A 289 -6.34 -16.31 5.94
C TYR A 289 -7.48 -16.16 4.93
N PHE A 290 -7.19 -15.68 3.71
CA PHE A 290 -8.18 -15.48 2.65
C PHE A 290 -8.95 -16.75 2.31
N SER A 291 -8.30 -17.92 2.37
CA SER A 291 -8.94 -19.21 2.11
C SER A 291 -10.02 -19.61 3.12
N ARG A 292 -10.01 -19.02 4.34
CA ARG A 292 -10.90 -19.36 5.46
C ARG A 292 -11.80 -18.21 5.91
N ALA A 293 -11.46 -16.97 5.55
CA ALA A 293 -12.18 -15.79 5.98
C ALA A 293 -13.65 -15.81 5.52
N ASP A 294 -14.52 -15.19 6.30
CA ASP A 294 -15.83 -14.78 5.80
C ASP A 294 -15.60 -13.68 4.74
N LEU A 295 -15.85 -14.01 3.47
CA LEU A 295 -15.58 -13.08 2.38
C LEU A 295 -16.44 -11.84 2.44
N LYS A 296 -17.69 -11.89 2.93
CA LYS A 296 -18.54 -10.72 3.02
C LYS A 296 -17.96 -9.69 3.99
N GLN A 297 -17.55 -10.16 5.16
CA GLN A 297 -16.87 -9.31 6.13
C GLN A 297 -15.51 -8.87 5.61
N PHE A 298 -14.72 -9.78 5.06
CA PHE A 298 -13.39 -9.45 4.52
C PHE A 298 -13.43 -8.34 3.47
N PHE A 299 -14.39 -8.38 2.52
CA PHE A 299 -14.52 -7.35 1.48
C PHE A 299 -15.14 -6.05 2.00
N SER A 300 -15.86 -6.07 3.13
CA SER A 300 -16.34 -4.85 3.78
C SER A 300 -15.25 -4.10 4.54
N ASP A 301 -14.21 -4.83 5.00
CA ASP A 301 -13.08 -4.29 5.77
C ASP A 301 -11.92 -3.86 4.84
N LEU A 302 -12.04 -4.03 3.54
CA LEU A 302 -11.01 -3.79 2.54
C LEU A 302 -11.05 -2.35 2.03
#